data_5f98317be385580f403da939d96ea911
#
_entry.id   5f98317be385580f403da939d96ea911
#
_cell.length_a   1.000
_cell.length_b   1.000
_cell.length_c   1.000
_cell.angle_alpha   90.00
_cell.angle_beta   90.00
_cell.angle_gamma   90.00
#
_symmetry.space_group_name_H-M   'P 1'
#
loop_
_entity.id
_entity.type
_entity.pdbx_description
1 polymer ?
#
loop_
_entity_poly.entity_id
_entity_poly.type
_entity_poly.pdbx_seq_one_letter_code
_entity_poly.pdbx_strand_id
1 'polypeptide(L)'
;MDDYILEIPNFLPEDLCTSIVTRFENDSRKKHGYFSYPINGEIVQRDKQNTELMITNTEGWSDINRIFTESVQSAFNVYMEHLRTNFDYDTSCHVYDRELSQPNFYHTPFPVQRIEKGGRYEWHHDGDFHKGYFVQALFYLNTLEDGEGGCTEFRNGRKVRPEAGKLLIYPCSWTYLHTGGEVLGGPKYICTSTIGFSA
;
A
#
# COMPACT_ATOMS: atom_id res chain seq x y z
N MET A 1 0.95 21.84 -2.66
CA MET A 1 0.29 20.54 -2.37
C MET A 1 1.30 19.49 -2.80
N ASP A 2 1.48 18.40 -2.07
CA ASP A 2 2.45 17.37 -2.48
C ASP A 2 1.79 16.46 -3.52
N ASP A 3 2.11 16.70 -4.78
CA ASP A 3 1.46 16.04 -5.91
C ASP A 3 2.03 14.61 -6.19
N TYR A 4 3.03 14.18 -5.39
CA TYR A 4 3.54 12.80 -5.46
C TYR A 4 2.71 11.80 -4.64
N ILE A 5 1.75 12.26 -3.83
CA ILE A 5 0.81 11.42 -3.11
C ILE A 5 -0.52 11.46 -3.84
N LEU A 6 -0.87 10.39 -4.52
CA LEU A 6 -2.08 10.32 -5.34
C LEU A 6 -3.14 9.43 -4.67
N GLU A 7 -4.34 9.98 -4.52
CA GLU A 7 -5.54 9.25 -4.11
C GLU A 7 -6.41 8.99 -5.33
N ILE A 8 -6.81 7.74 -5.55
CA ILE A 8 -7.71 7.35 -6.62
C ILE A 8 -8.96 6.72 -5.98
N PRO A 9 -10.06 7.46 -5.86
CA PRO A 9 -11.29 6.93 -5.31
C PRO A 9 -11.92 5.90 -6.26
N ASN A 10 -12.65 4.93 -5.71
CA ASN A 10 -13.37 3.89 -6.47
C ASN A 10 -12.47 3.11 -7.45
N PHE A 11 -11.20 2.92 -7.10
CA PHE A 11 -10.25 2.18 -7.93
C PHE A 11 -10.58 0.68 -7.97
N LEU A 12 -11.00 0.11 -6.84
CA LEU A 12 -11.60 -1.22 -6.77
C LEU A 12 -13.12 -1.09 -6.55
N PRO A 13 -13.93 -1.98 -7.13
CA PRO A 13 -15.36 -2.05 -6.83
C PRO A 13 -15.60 -2.36 -5.34
N GLU A 14 -16.59 -1.71 -4.75
CA GLU A 14 -16.91 -1.86 -3.31
C GLU A 14 -17.36 -3.28 -2.96
N ASP A 15 -18.11 -3.92 -3.85
CA ASP A 15 -18.54 -5.32 -3.71
C ASP A 15 -17.34 -6.29 -3.70
N LEU A 16 -16.32 -6.03 -4.51
CA LEU A 16 -15.06 -6.77 -4.47
C LEU A 16 -14.37 -6.59 -3.11
N CYS A 17 -14.28 -5.37 -2.60
CA CYS A 17 -13.69 -5.09 -1.29
C CYS A 17 -14.42 -5.86 -0.19
N THR A 18 -15.75 -5.82 -0.19
CA THR A 18 -16.60 -6.57 0.76
C THR A 18 -16.36 -8.08 0.65
N SER A 19 -16.22 -8.60 -0.56
CA SER A 19 -15.94 -10.02 -0.80
C SER A 19 -14.55 -10.42 -0.25
N ILE A 20 -13.53 -9.59 -0.47
CA ILE A 20 -12.17 -9.81 0.05
C ILE A 20 -12.18 -9.83 1.58
N VAL A 21 -12.82 -8.84 2.22
CA VAL A 21 -12.94 -8.77 3.68
C VAL A 21 -13.65 -10.00 4.24
N THR A 22 -14.79 -10.36 3.66
CA THR A 22 -15.57 -11.55 4.09
C THR A 22 -14.73 -12.83 3.99
N ARG A 23 -14.02 -13.01 2.88
CA ARG A 23 -13.14 -14.16 2.67
C ARG A 23 -11.97 -14.17 3.66
N PHE A 24 -11.35 -13.02 3.90
CA PHE A 24 -10.29 -12.87 4.90
C PHE A 24 -10.81 -13.26 6.29
N GLU A 25 -12.00 -12.80 6.71
CA GLU A 25 -12.55 -13.12 8.03
C GLU A 25 -12.78 -14.63 8.22
N ASN A 26 -13.16 -15.34 7.16
CA ASN A 26 -13.40 -16.78 7.19
C ASN A 26 -12.13 -17.62 7.01
N ASP A 27 -10.97 -17.04 6.73
CA ASP A 27 -9.73 -17.79 6.53
C ASP A 27 -8.99 -18.00 7.87
N SER A 28 -8.80 -19.25 8.26
CA SER A 28 -8.13 -19.61 9.53
C SER A 28 -6.60 -19.46 9.50
N ARG A 29 -5.99 -19.20 8.34
CA ARG A 29 -4.55 -19.06 8.16
C ARG A 29 -4.01 -17.66 8.49
N LYS A 30 -4.90 -16.75 8.92
CA LYS A 30 -4.50 -15.43 9.41
C LYS A 30 -3.48 -15.54 10.54
N LYS A 31 -2.52 -14.63 10.54
CA LYS A 31 -1.46 -14.56 11.55
C LYS A 31 -1.38 -13.15 12.12
N HIS A 32 -0.84 -13.05 13.33
CA HIS A 32 -0.41 -11.77 13.85
C HIS A 32 0.72 -11.21 12.97
N GLY A 33 0.65 -9.92 12.62
CA GLY A 33 1.63 -9.30 11.74
C GLY A 33 2.89 -8.88 12.50
N TYR A 34 4.04 -9.14 11.88
CA TYR A 34 5.35 -8.68 12.36
C TYR A 34 6.11 -8.06 11.22
N PHE A 35 6.97 -7.11 11.51
CA PHE A 35 8.02 -6.73 10.61
C PHE A 35 9.38 -7.03 11.22
N SER A 36 10.31 -7.45 10.36
CA SER A 36 11.64 -7.85 10.77
C SER A 36 12.66 -6.98 10.03
N TYR A 37 13.64 -6.47 10.76
CA TYR A 37 14.72 -5.69 10.19
C TYR A 37 16.05 -5.99 10.91
N PRO A 38 17.18 -5.95 10.20
CA PRO A 38 18.48 -6.18 10.82
C PRO A 38 18.91 -4.95 11.63
N ILE A 39 19.32 -5.18 12.88
CA ILE A 39 20.04 -4.20 13.70
C ILE A 39 21.34 -4.88 14.16
N ASN A 40 22.49 -4.29 13.83
CA ASN A 40 23.80 -4.82 14.24
C ASN A 40 24.03 -6.31 13.91
N GLY A 41 23.45 -6.80 12.80
CA GLY A 41 23.57 -8.20 12.37
C GLY A 41 22.54 -9.15 12.98
N GLU A 42 21.69 -8.69 13.89
CA GLU A 42 20.59 -9.46 14.47
C GLU A 42 19.25 -9.09 13.84
N ILE A 43 18.37 -10.08 13.64
CA ILE A 43 17.01 -9.84 13.17
C ILE A 43 16.13 -9.44 14.35
N VAL A 44 15.68 -8.18 14.35
CA VAL A 44 14.73 -7.66 15.33
C VAL A 44 13.33 -7.74 14.75
N GLN A 45 12.41 -8.35 15.51
CA GLN A 45 10.99 -8.38 15.17
C GLN A 45 10.23 -7.33 16.01
N ARG A 46 9.34 -6.58 15.34
CA ARG A 46 8.38 -5.68 15.99
C ARG A 46 6.96 -6.03 15.61
N ASP A 47 6.08 -5.88 16.56
CA ASP A 47 4.65 -6.06 16.43
C ASP A 47 4.04 -4.98 15.52
N LYS A 48 3.23 -5.40 14.56
CA LYS A 48 2.48 -4.50 13.67
C LYS A 48 1.11 -4.08 14.23
N GLN A 49 0.67 -4.62 15.36
CA GLN A 49 -0.68 -4.43 15.89
C GLN A 49 -1.79 -4.72 14.87
N ASN A 50 -1.59 -5.71 14.00
CA ASN A 50 -2.55 -6.14 13.01
C ASN A 50 -2.64 -7.67 12.94
N THR A 51 -3.70 -8.15 12.29
CA THR A 51 -3.81 -9.53 11.82
C THR A 51 -3.67 -9.51 10.31
N GLU A 52 -2.85 -10.39 9.74
CA GLU A 52 -2.58 -10.41 8.31
C GLU A 52 -2.68 -11.81 7.69
N LEU A 53 -3.02 -11.85 6.42
CA LEU A 53 -2.97 -13.03 5.57
C LEU A 53 -2.23 -12.69 4.28
N MET A 54 -1.10 -13.34 4.05
CA MET A 54 -0.40 -13.27 2.78
C MET A 54 -1.17 -14.06 1.74
N ILE A 55 -1.85 -13.37 0.81
CA ILE A 55 -2.69 -14.03 -0.20
C ILE A 55 -1.91 -14.53 -1.40
N THR A 56 -0.72 -13.96 -1.65
CA THR A 56 0.16 -14.40 -2.72
C THR A 56 0.61 -15.84 -2.47
N ASN A 57 0.42 -16.72 -3.46
CA ASN A 57 0.67 -18.16 -3.39
C ASN A 57 -0.12 -18.91 -2.30
N THR A 58 -1.21 -18.33 -1.82
CA THR A 58 -2.10 -18.98 -0.86
C THR A 58 -3.26 -19.64 -1.59
N GLU A 59 -3.43 -20.95 -1.37
CA GLU A 59 -4.51 -21.73 -1.98
C GLU A 59 -5.87 -21.06 -1.72
N GLY A 60 -6.70 -21.05 -2.77
CA GLY A 60 -8.01 -20.42 -2.70
C GLY A 60 -7.99 -18.89 -2.82
N TRP A 61 -6.87 -18.21 -3.07
CA TRP A 61 -6.75 -16.77 -3.26
C TRP A 61 -6.18 -16.35 -4.62
N SER A 62 -6.00 -17.29 -5.53
CA SER A 62 -5.36 -17.03 -6.84
C SER A 62 -6.13 -16.01 -7.69
N ASP A 63 -7.45 -16.00 -7.63
CA ASP A 63 -8.33 -15.04 -8.29
C ASP A 63 -8.11 -13.61 -7.78
N ILE A 64 -8.10 -13.42 -6.45
CA ILE A 64 -7.85 -12.13 -5.82
C ILE A 64 -6.40 -11.67 -6.01
N ASN A 65 -5.44 -12.60 -5.92
CA ASN A 65 -4.03 -12.28 -6.20
C ASN A 65 -3.84 -11.77 -7.63
N ARG A 66 -4.52 -12.37 -8.62
CA ARG A 66 -4.49 -11.91 -10.01
C ARG A 66 -5.09 -10.50 -10.15
N ILE A 67 -6.24 -10.24 -9.51
CA ILE A 67 -6.87 -8.92 -9.52
C ILE A 67 -5.91 -7.86 -8.95
N PHE A 68 -5.26 -8.12 -7.81
CA PHE A 68 -4.29 -7.16 -7.25
C PHE A 68 -3.06 -6.98 -8.14
N THR A 69 -2.57 -8.03 -8.80
CA THR A 69 -1.45 -7.92 -9.76
C THR A 69 -1.82 -7.00 -10.93
N GLU A 70 -2.99 -7.20 -11.54
CA GLU A 70 -3.51 -6.34 -12.61
C GLU A 70 -3.76 -4.91 -12.11
N SER A 71 -4.28 -4.78 -10.89
CA SER A 71 -4.53 -3.48 -10.24
C SER A 71 -3.25 -2.70 -9.99
N VAL A 72 -2.18 -3.34 -9.52
CA VAL A 72 -0.87 -2.70 -9.29
C VAL A 72 -0.27 -2.21 -10.61
N GLN A 73 -0.38 -3.00 -11.69
CA GLN A 73 0.06 -2.57 -13.02
C GLN A 73 -0.71 -1.34 -13.49
N SER A 74 -2.04 -1.36 -13.35
CA SER A 74 -2.90 -0.23 -13.70
C SER A 74 -2.60 1.00 -12.84
N ALA A 75 -2.45 0.82 -11.53
CA ALA A 75 -2.11 1.87 -10.58
C ALA A 75 -0.81 2.57 -10.94
N PHE A 76 0.21 1.78 -11.29
CA PHE A 76 1.50 2.30 -11.69
C PHE A 76 1.39 3.16 -12.97
N ASN A 77 0.67 2.69 -13.98
CA ASN A 77 0.46 3.44 -15.22
C ASN A 77 -0.26 4.77 -14.96
N VAL A 78 -1.32 4.76 -14.13
CA VAL A 78 -2.05 5.98 -13.75
C VAL A 78 -1.15 6.95 -12.98
N TYR A 79 -0.34 6.43 -12.06
CA TYR A 79 0.60 7.24 -11.29
C TYR A 79 1.66 7.90 -12.18
N MET A 80 2.21 7.15 -13.13
CA MET A 80 3.19 7.68 -14.07
C MET A 80 2.60 8.76 -14.97
N GLU A 81 1.38 8.58 -15.44
CA GLU A 81 0.68 9.61 -16.23
C GLU A 81 0.38 10.84 -15.38
N HIS A 82 -0.02 10.67 -14.12
CA HIS A 82 -0.18 11.77 -13.17
C HIS A 82 1.11 12.58 -12.99
N LEU A 83 2.26 11.91 -12.83
CA LEU A 83 3.55 12.59 -12.71
C LEU A 83 3.91 13.36 -14.00
N ARG A 84 3.73 12.76 -15.17
CA ARG A 84 3.99 13.43 -16.45
C ARG A 84 3.16 14.70 -16.62
N THR A 85 1.88 14.63 -16.24
CA THR A 85 0.93 15.74 -16.44
C THR A 85 1.16 16.89 -15.47
N ASN A 86 1.53 16.61 -14.22
CA ASN A 86 1.56 17.63 -13.17
C ASN A 86 2.94 18.26 -12.93
N PHE A 87 4.00 17.66 -13.41
CA PHE A 87 5.35 18.16 -13.16
C PHE A 87 6.04 18.77 -14.38
N ASP A 88 5.31 18.95 -15.49
CA ASP A 88 5.83 19.54 -16.73
C ASP A 88 7.24 19.03 -17.07
N TYR A 89 7.38 17.69 -16.95
CA TYR A 89 8.63 17.04 -17.31
C TYR A 89 8.84 17.29 -18.80
N ASP A 90 9.69 18.26 -19.12
CA ASP A 90 10.17 18.47 -20.46
C ASP A 90 10.53 17.11 -21.06
N THR A 91 9.94 16.80 -22.20
CA THR A 91 10.20 15.57 -22.99
C THR A 91 11.69 15.36 -23.29
N SER A 92 12.54 16.37 -23.03
CA SER A 92 13.99 16.27 -23.05
C SER A 92 14.60 15.59 -21.79
N CYS A 93 13.81 15.36 -20.72
CA CYS A 93 14.28 14.62 -19.55
C CYS A 93 14.24 13.12 -19.81
N HIS A 94 15.11 12.63 -20.68
CA HIS A 94 15.26 11.23 -21.08
C HIS A 94 15.42 10.23 -19.91
N VAL A 95 15.72 10.72 -18.71
CA VAL A 95 15.91 9.89 -17.52
C VAL A 95 14.58 9.21 -17.13
N TYR A 96 13.48 9.95 -17.16
CA TYR A 96 12.18 9.40 -16.77
C TYR A 96 11.62 8.42 -17.80
N ASP A 97 11.67 8.75 -19.09
CA ASP A 97 11.14 7.85 -20.12
C ASP A 97 11.95 6.54 -20.23
N ARG A 98 13.26 6.60 -19.98
CA ARG A 98 14.11 5.42 -20.01
C ARG A 98 13.96 4.51 -18.80
N GLU A 99 13.82 5.09 -17.60
CA GLU A 99 13.70 4.31 -16.37
C GLU A 99 12.28 3.82 -16.13
N LEU A 100 11.28 4.55 -16.58
CA LEU A 100 9.87 4.25 -16.35
C LEU A 100 9.21 3.42 -17.46
N SER A 101 9.84 3.30 -18.63
CA SER A 101 9.47 2.35 -19.67
C SER A 101 10.15 0.98 -19.52
N GLN A 102 10.86 0.75 -18.40
CA GLN A 102 11.57 -0.50 -18.16
C GLN A 102 10.61 -1.68 -18.04
N PRO A 103 10.88 -2.79 -18.77
CA PRO A 103 10.06 -4.00 -18.70
C PRO A 103 10.21 -4.79 -17.38
N ASN A 104 11.09 -4.37 -16.48
CA ASN A 104 11.49 -5.11 -15.27
C ASN A 104 10.86 -4.56 -13.98
N PHE A 105 9.66 -4.04 -14.08
CA PHE A 105 8.88 -3.69 -12.92
C PHE A 105 8.43 -4.97 -12.18
N TYR A 106 8.53 -4.95 -10.87
CA TYR A 106 8.01 -6.02 -10.01
C TYR A 106 7.21 -5.43 -8.86
N HIS A 107 6.43 -6.25 -8.21
CA HIS A 107 5.70 -5.88 -7.01
C HIS A 107 5.95 -6.90 -5.89
N THR A 108 5.83 -6.44 -4.64
CA THR A 108 5.89 -7.33 -3.48
C THR A 108 4.62 -8.16 -3.34
N PRO A 109 4.66 -9.30 -2.62
CA PRO A 109 3.46 -10.06 -2.27
C PRO A 109 2.39 -9.23 -1.59
N PHE A 110 1.14 -9.69 -1.66
CA PHE A 110 -0.05 -9.00 -1.15
C PHE A 110 -0.48 -9.52 0.24
N PRO A 111 -0.18 -8.82 1.34
CA PRO A 111 -0.84 -9.05 2.62
C PRO A 111 -2.19 -8.32 2.66
N VAL A 112 -3.27 -9.04 2.90
CA VAL A 112 -4.51 -8.45 3.40
C VAL A 112 -4.37 -8.33 4.91
N GLN A 113 -4.68 -7.15 5.45
CA GLN A 113 -4.41 -6.79 6.85
C GLN A 113 -5.67 -6.24 7.49
N ARG A 114 -5.91 -6.64 8.73
CA ARG A 114 -6.92 -6.11 9.63
C ARG A 114 -6.27 -5.45 10.83
N ILE A 115 -6.57 -4.18 11.04
CA ILE A 115 -6.14 -3.38 12.19
C ILE A 115 -7.37 -3.16 13.08
N GLU A 116 -7.31 -3.65 14.32
CA GLU A 116 -8.39 -3.53 15.28
C GLU A 116 -8.49 -2.12 15.87
N LYS A 117 -9.61 -1.83 16.52
CA LYS A 117 -9.77 -0.64 17.36
C LYS A 117 -8.62 -0.53 18.36
N GLY A 118 -8.02 0.66 18.46
CA GLY A 118 -6.83 0.96 19.25
C GLY A 118 -5.51 0.62 18.53
N GLY A 119 -5.57 -0.14 17.44
CA GLY A 119 -4.40 -0.45 16.62
C GLY A 119 -3.91 0.73 15.80
N ARG A 120 -2.61 0.79 15.59
CA ARG A 120 -1.93 1.82 14.81
C ARG A 120 -0.65 1.27 14.20
N TYR A 121 -0.06 2.01 13.29
CA TYR A 121 1.24 1.68 12.73
C TYR A 121 2.17 2.89 12.87
N GLU A 122 3.31 2.70 13.51
CA GLU A 122 4.24 3.78 13.85
C GLU A 122 4.82 4.48 12.61
N TRP A 123 5.40 5.66 12.79
CA TRP A 123 6.06 6.43 11.74
C TRP A 123 7.18 5.63 11.07
N HIS A 124 7.08 5.45 9.76
CA HIS A 124 8.02 4.68 8.95
C HIS A 124 8.06 5.17 7.51
N HIS A 125 8.92 4.59 6.71
CA HIS A 125 8.90 4.63 5.25
C HIS A 125 8.96 3.20 4.71
N ASP A 126 8.49 2.99 3.49
CA ASP A 126 8.43 1.65 2.87
C ASP A 126 9.67 1.35 2.01
N GLY A 127 10.59 2.30 1.90
CA GLY A 127 11.75 2.17 1.03
C GLY A 127 12.77 1.17 1.51
N ASP A 128 13.30 0.40 0.56
CA ASP A 128 14.48 -0.43 0.73
C ASP A 128 15.42 -0.18 -0.47
N PHE A 129 16.52 0.52 -0.21
CA PHE A 129 17.48 0.91 -1.25
C PHE A 129 18.11 -0.28 -1.97
N HIS A 130 18.22 -1.44 -1.30
CA HIS A 130 18.79 -2.64 -1.90
C HIS A 130 17.80 -3.37 -2.81
N LYS A 131 16.51 -3.10 -2.63
CA LYS A 131 15.44 -3.74 -3.41
C LYS A 131 14.89 -2.85 -4.52
N GLY A 132 15.39 -1.65 -4.70
CA GLY A 132 14.90 -0.75 -5.74
C GLY A 132 13.42 -0.39 -5.62
N TYR A 133 12.89 -0.31 -4.39
CA TYR A 133 11.51 0.08 -4.12
C TYR A 133 11.28 1.53 -4.54
N PHE A 134 10.23 1.76 -5.30
CA PHE A 134 9.91 3.05 -5.91
C PHE A 134 8.65 3.68 -5.30
N VAL A 135 7.52 3.02 -5.40
CA VAL A 135 6.24 3.50 -4.86
C VAL A 135 5.51 2.41 -4.09
N GLN A 136 4.73 2.86 -3.13
CA GLN A 136 3.80 2.02 -2.36
C GLN A 136 2.40 2.17 -2.92
N ALA A 137 1.71 1.06 -3.15
CA ALA A 137 0.29 0.99 -3.43
C ALA A 137 -0.44 0.46 -2.19
N LEU A 138 -1.37 1.24 -1.65
CA LEU A 138 -2.19 0.90 -0.50
C LEU A 138 -3.66 0.94 -0.90
N PHE A 139 -4.32 -0.21 -0.87
CA PHE A 139 -5.73 -0.40 -1.17
C PHE A 139 -6.53 -0.41 0.13
N TYR A 140 -7.48 0.50 0.29
CA TYR A 140 -8.43 0.48 1.39
C TYR A 140 -9.60 -0.45 1.03
N LEU A 141 -9.89 -1.41 1.89
CA LEU A 141 -10.92 -2.43 1.65
C LEU A 141 -12.23 -2.15 2.40
N ASN A 142 -12.23 -1.16 3.28
CA ASN A 142 -13.45 -0.67 3.92
C ASN A 142 -13.37 0.83 4.19
N THR A 143 -14.52 1.42 4.45
CA THR A 143 -14.63 2.83 4.87
C THR A 143 -14.59 2.92 6.38
N LEU A 144 -13.86 3.91 6.90
CA LEU A 144 -13.99 4.40 8.27
C LEU A 144 -14.59 5.81 8.20
N GLU A 145 -15.64 6.03 8.99
CA GLU A 145 -16.35 7.29 9.01
C GLU A 145 -15.59 8.38 9.76
N ASP A 146 -16.07 9.62 9.65
CA ASP A 146 -15.48 10.74 10.36
C ASP A 146 -15.48 10.49 11.88
N GLY A 147 -14.31 10.66 12.49
CA GLY A 147 -14.10 10.38 13.93
C GLY A 147 -13.69 8.94 14.24
N GLU A 148 -13.72 8.01 13.28
CA GLU A 148 -13.29 6.63 13.49
C GLU A 148 -11.76 6.43 13.38
N GLY A 149 -11.01 7.46 13.04
CA GLY A 149 -9.55 7.41 12.98
C GLY A 149 -9.00 6.63 11.80
N GLY A 150 -7.88 5.95 11.99
CA GLY A 150 -7.29 5.02 11.00
C GLY A 150 -6.73 5.68 9.73
N CYS A 151 -6.64 7.01 9.66
CA CYS A 151 -6.06 7.70 8.50
C CYS A 151 -4.61 7.29 8.24
N THR A 152 -4.20 7.29 6.97
CA THR A 152 -2.78 7.32 6.63
C THR A 152 -2.32 8.76 6.67
N GLU A 153 -1.36 9.06 7.55
CA GLU A 153 -0.91 10.43 7.82
C GLU A 153 0.56 10.58 7.40
N PHE A 154 0.85 11.63 6.65
CA PHE A 154 2.20 11.96 6.18
C PHE A 154 2.82 13.11 6.99
N ARG A 155 4.15 13.16 7.07
CA ARG A 155 4.87 14.23 7.78
C ARG A 155 4.62 15.63 7.24
N ASN A 156 4.22 15.77 5.98
CA ASN A 156 3.82 17.05 5.38
C ASN A 156 2.43 17.54 5.84
N GLY A 157 1.76 16.79 6.73
CA GLY A 157 0.44 17.12 7.28
C GLY A 157 -0.74 16.54 6.49
N ARG A 158 -0.50 15.89 5.33
CA ARG A 158 -1.57 15.25 4.57
C ARG A 158 -2.11 14.05 5.34
N LYS A 159 -3.44 13.93 5.36
CA LYS A 159 -4.16 12.80 5.94
C LYS A 159 -5.11 12.22 4.92
N VAL A 160 -5.06 10.90 4.77
CA VAL A 160 -5.90 10.17 3.82
C VAL A 160 -6.81 9.24 4.62
N ARG A 161 -8.12 9.47 4.51
CA ARG A 161 -9.14 8.65 5.16
C ARG A 161 -9.32 7.32 4.40
N PRO A 162 -9.47 6.20 5.11
CA PRO A 162 -9.86 4.92 4.52
C PRO A 162 -11.26 5.01 3.91
N GLU A 163 -11.38 4.67 2.64
CA GLU A 163 -12.65 4.55 1.92
C GLU A 163 -12.59 3.30 1.07
N ALA A 164 -13.63 2.45 1.12
CA ALA A 164 -13.68 1.21 0.38
C ALA A 164 -13.41 1.43 -1.12
N GLY A 165 -12.47 0.67 -1.66
CA GLY A 165 -12.07 0.76 -3.06
C GLY A 165 -11.11 1.89 -3.41
N LYS A 166 -10.76 2.78 -2.47
CA LYS A 166 -9.75 3.81 -2.71
C LYS A 166 -8.36 3.19 -2.79
N LEU A 167 -7.58 3.62 -3.78
CA LEU A 167 -6.14 3.39 -3.87
C LEU A 167 -5.40 4.66 -3.43
N LEU A 168 -4.42 4.49 -2.58
CA LEU A 168 -3.42 5.50 -2.24
C LEU A 168 -2.07 5.03 -2.79
N ILE A 169 -1.42 5.84 -3.63
CA ILE A 169 -0.10 5.56 -4.17
C ILE A 169 0.86 6.72 -3.90
N TYR A 170 2.07 6.41 -3.42
CA TYR A 170 3.05 7.41 -2.98
C TYR A 170 4.48 6.85 -3.02
N PRO A 171 5.53 7.72 -3.09
CA PRO A 171 6.92 7.27 -3.09
C PRO A 171 7.30 6.53 -1.80
N CYS A 172 8.09 5.46 -1.93
CA CYS A 172 8.59 4.69 -0.79
C CYS A 172 9.71 5.36 0.00
N SER A 173 10.32 6.44 -0.53
CA SER A 173 11.54 7.03 0.00
C SER A 173 11.38 7.56 1.44
N TRP A 174 12.50 7.72 2.13
CA TRP A 174 12.57 8.26 3.50
C TRP A 174 11.98 9.68 3.64
N THR A 175 11.80 10.41 2.54
CA THR A 175 11.14 11.73 2.50
C THR A 175 9.62 11.63 2.66
N TYR A 176 9.05 10.44 2.46
CA TYR A 176 7.62 10.16 2.61
C TYR A 176 7.32 9.34 3.87
N LEU A 177 7.86 9.84 5.01
CA LEU A 177 7.50 9.28 6.32
C LEU A 177 6.00 9.40 6.55
N HIS A 178 5.39 8.28 6.91
CA HIS A 178 3.96 8.19 7.18
C HIS A 178 3.65 7.25 8.33
N THR A 179 2.42 7.29 8.80
CA THR A 179 1.90 6.46 9.90
C THR A 179 0.49 6.00 9.56
N GLY A 180 0.09 4.84 10.04
CA GLY A 180 -1.31 4.47 10.16
C GLY A 180 -1.83 4.99 11.49
N GLY A 181 -2.65 6.04 11.47
CA GLY A 181 -3.25 6.61 12.67
C GLY A 181 -4.07 5.59 13.45
N GLU A 182 -4.27 5.85 14.74
CA GLU A 182 -5.05 4.96 15.62
C GLU A 182 -6.47 4.76 15.09
N VAL A 183 -6.93 3.52 15.05
CA VAL A 183 -8.29 3.14 14.70
C VAL A 183 -9.18 3.32 15.94
N LEU A 184 -10.18 4.20 15.85
CA LEU A 184 -11.07 4.54 16.96
C LEU A 184 -12.45 3.89 16.85
N GLY A 185 -12.85 3.56 15.64
CA GLY A 185 -14.14 2.92 15.31
C GLY A 185 -14.07 1.41 15.17
N GLY A 186 -14.60 0.88 14.08
CA GLY A 186 -14.52 -0.52 13.70
C GLY A 186 -13.17 -0.89 13.08
N PRO A 187 -12.92 -2.16 12.74
CA PRO A 187 -11.65 -2.59 12.18
C PRO A 187 -11.38 -1.95 10.81
N LYS A 188 -10.13 -1.59 10.57
CA LYS A 188 -9.62 -1.11 9.28
C LYS A 188 -9.06 -2.30 8.49
N TYR A 189 -9.44 -2.41 7.21
CA TYR A 189 -8.91 -3.42 6.30
C TYR A 189 -8.14 -2.76 5.16
N ILE A 190 -6.95 -3.26 4.90
CA ILE A 190 -6.10 -2.79 3.79
C ILE A 190 -5.42 -3.97 3.09
N CYS A 191 -4.99 -3.73 1.86
CA CYS A 191 -4.00 -4.56 1.19
C CYS A 191 -2.89 -3.65 0.67
N THR A 192 -1.63 -4.08 0.75
CA THR A 192 -0.49 -3.27 0.34
C THR A 192 0.41 -4.02 -0.62
N SER A 193 1.07 -3.28 -1.49
CA SER A 193 2.19 -3.82 -2.28
C SER A 193 3.13 -2.70 -2.67
N THR A 194 4.42 -2.96 -2.57
CA THR A 194 5.47 -2.07 -3.01
C THR A 194 5.85 -2.40 -4.45
N ILE A 195 5.95 -1.39 -5.28
CA ILE A 195 6.39 -1.48 -6.67
C ILE A 195 7.85 -1.05 -6.74
N GLY A 196 8.66 -1.83 -7.42
CA GLY A 196 10.07 -1.57 -7.62
C GLY A 196 10.57 -1.98 -9.00
N PHE A 197 11.83 -1.64 -9.26
CA PHE A 197 12.53 -2.02 -10.48
C PHE A 197 13.67 -2.96 -10.13
N SER A 198 13.74 -4.09 -10.84
CA SER A 198 14.89 -4.98 -10.76
C SER A 198 16.04 -4.41 -11.59
N ALA A 199 17.23 -4.40 -10.98
CA ALA A 199 18.46 -4.03 -11.67
C ALA A 199 18.80 -5.01 -12.81
#